data_16c26daee427fe41c9fa409f4dc8af43
#
_entry.id   16c26daee427fe41c9fa409f4dc8af43
#
_cell.length_a   1.000
_cell.length_b   1.000
_cell.length_c   1.000
_cell.angle_alpha   90.00
_cell.angle_beta   90.00
_cell.angle_gamma   90.00
#
_symmetry.space_group_name_H-M   'P 1'
#
loop_
_entity.id
_entity.type
_entity.pdbx_description
1 polymer ?
#
loop_
_entity_poly.entity_id
_entity_poly.type
_entity_poly.pdbx_seq_one_letter_code
_entity_poly.pdbx_strand_id
1 'polypeptide(L)'
;RGFSRELVQNLPVLASGFEVETEMTIRVLDYGYTIQEVTVPYRERPEGSFSKLNTFRDGFRVLYQIASISRSYKPILFFGVLALFFGLIGLIAGGEVIVDYAVDGYVNKVPTAILAVGCMLLCFGSIGIGAILDTLNARFREVLRLLQRK
;
A
#
# COMPACT_ATOMS: atom_id res chain seq x y z
N ARG A 1 -9.61 -21.75 -11.43
CA ARG A 1 -8.34 -21.26 -11.98
C ARG A 1 -7.41 -22.45 -12.23
N GLY A 2 -6.68 -22.48 -13.35
CA GLY A 2 -5.65 -23.46 -13.65
C GLY A 2 -4.27 -22.85 -13.45
N PHE A 3 -3.33 -23.65 -12.90
CA PHE A 3 -1.95 -23.23 -12.66
C PHE A 3 -1.00 -24.25 -13.25
N SER A 4 0.13 -23.80 -13.79
CA SER A 4 1.18 -24.72 -14.20
C SER A 4 1.85 -25.33 -12.97
N ARG A 5 2.35 -26.57 -13.11
CA ARG A 5 3.05 -27.28 -12.01
C ARG A 5 4.27 -26.49 -11.52
N GLU A 6 4.99 -25.88 -12.44
CA GLU A 6 6.17 -25.05 -12.14
C GLU A 6 5.82 -23.83 -11.31
N LEU A 7 4.71 -23.15 -11.62
CA LEU A 7 4.21 -22.02 -10.86
C LEU A 7 3.88 -22.43 -9.42
N VAL A 8 3.15 -23.52 -9.23
CA VAL A 8 2.72 -23.97 -7.90
C VAL A 8 3.91 -24.35 -7.02
N GLN A 9 4.97 -24.91 -7.60
CA GLN A 9 6.17 -25.28 -6.85
C GLN A 9 7.04 -24.09 -6.46
N ASN A 10 7.03 -23.02 -7.27
CA ASN A 10 7.91 -21.87 -7.09
C ASN A 10 7.22 -20.66 -6.41
N LEU A 11 5.90 -20.70 -6.24
CA LEU A 11 5.15 -19.58 -5.66
C LEU A 11 4.91 -19.82 -4.15
N PRO A 12 5.62 -19.15 -3.26
CA PRO A 12 5.31 -19.21 -1.83
C PRO A 12 4.02 -18.41 -1.57
N VAL A 13 2.89 -19.10 -1.40
CA VAL A 13 1.62 -18.48 -1.01
C VAL A 13 1.60 -18.43 0.52
N LEU A 14 1.59 -17.22 1.07
CA LEU A 14 1.62 -16.98 2.52
C LEU A 14 0.24 -16.60 3.09
N ALA A 15 -0.70 -16.16 2.24
CA ALA A 15 -2.03 -15.78 2.67
C ALA A 15 -2.94 -16.99 2.90
N SER A 16 -3.74 -16.91 3.95
CA SER A 16 -4.82 -17.86 4.24
C SER A 16 -6.16 -17.13 4.21
N GLY A 17 -7.05 -17.47 3.28
CA GLY A 17 -8.39 -16.91 3.19
C GLY A 17 -8.72 -16.27 1.83
N PHE A 18 -9.62 -15.30 1.83
CA PHE A 18 -10.10 -14.62 0.60
C PHE A 18 -8.97 -13.85 -0.13
N GLU A 19 -7.90 -13.59 0.56
CA GLU A 19 -6.71 -12.82 0.12
C GLU A 19 -5.82 -13.61 -0.83
N VAL A 20 -5.89 -14.94 -0.79
CA VAL A 20 -5.07 -15.84 -1.61
C VAL A 20 -5.18 -15.53 -3.10
N GLU A 21 -6.38 -15.21 -3.59
CA GLU A 21 -6.59 -14.91 -5.00
C GLU A 21 -5.88 -13.64 -5.46
N THR A 22 -5.95 -12.59 -4.63
CA THR A 22 -5.33 -11.30 -4.94
C THR A 22 -3.80 -11.40 -4.82
N GLU A 23 -3.30 -12.02 -3.75
CA GLU A 23 -1.87 -12.24 -3.55
C GLU A 23 -1.27 -13.06 -4.68
N MET A 24 -1.93 -14.17 -5.05
CA MET A 24 -1.50 -15.06 -6.12
C MET A 24 -1.42 -14.32 -7.46
N THR A 25 -2.44 -13.52 -7.80
CA THR A 25 -2.45 -12.74 -9.04
C THR A 25 -1.29 -11.74 -9.08
N ILE A 26 -1.08 -11.00 -7.99
CA ILE A 26 0.00 -10.01 -7.90
C ILE A 26 1.36 -10.69 -7.99
N ARG A 27 1.57 -11.80 -7.27
CA ARG A 27 2.84 -12.53 -7.30
C ARG A 27 3.15 -13.12 -8.68
N VAL A 28 2.15 -13.72 -9.33
CA VAL A 28 2.29 -14.26 -10.69
C VAL A 28 2.78 -13.18 -11.65
N LEU A 29 2.23 -11.97 -11.57
CA LEU A 29 2.64 -10.84 -12.39
C LEU A 29 4.04 -10.31 -12.00
N ASP A 30 4.35 -10.25 -10.71
CA ASP A 30 5.66 -9.78 -10.21
C ASP A 30 6.80 -10.73 -10.59
N TYR A 31 6.53 -12.04 -10.64
CA TYR A 31 7.47 -13.05 -11.12
C TYR A 31 7.57 -13.12 -12.66
N GLY A 32 6.79 -12.30 -13.39
CA GLY A 32 6.85 -12.18 -14.84
C GLY A 32 6.11 -13.31 -15.58
N TYR A 33 5.25 -14.07 -14.92
CA TYR A 33 4.39 -15.04 -15.58
C TYR A 33 3.22 -14.36 -16.27
N THR A 34 2.79 -14.92 -17.39
CA THR A 34 1.63 -14.43 -18.14
C THR A 34 0.34 -15.05 -17.61
N ILE A 35 -0.70 -14.23 -17.45
CA ILE A 35 -2.05 -14.66 -17.10
C ILE A 35 -2.88 -14.68 -18.37
N GLN A 36 -3.50 -15.81 -18.66
CA GLN A 36 -4.45 -15.95 -19.76
C GLN A 36 -5.86 -16.09 -19.22
N GLU A 37 -6.77 -15.24 -19.66
CA GLU A 37 -8.19 -15.32 -19.32
C GLU A 37 -8.90 -16.26 -20.28
N VAL A 38 -9.64 -17.22 -19.72
CA VAL A 38 -10.45 -18.18 -20.48
C VAL A 38 -11.90 -17.99 -20.09
N THR A 39 -12.76 -17.78 -21.07
CA THR A 39 -14.20 -17.65 -20.86
C THR A 39 -14.79 -19.01 -20.48
N VAL A 40 -15.41 -19.10 -19.31
CA VAL A 40 -16.11 -20.30 -18.84
C VAL A 40 -17.58 -19.98 -18.60
N PRO A 41 -18.52 -20.91 -18.91
CA PRO A 41 -19.92 -20.69 -18.62
C PRO A 41 -20.15 -20.60 -17.12
N TYR A 42 -20.70 -19.47 -16.68
CA TYR A 42 -21.04 -19.23 -15.28
C TYR A 42 -22.47 -19.69 -15.01
N ARG A 43 -22.65 -20.56 -14.02
CA ARG A 43 -23.99 -20.91 -13.51
C ARG A 43 -24.34 -19.97 -12.37
N GLU A 44 -25.52 -19.38 -12.45
CA GLU A 44 -26.07 -18.57 -11.36
C GLU A 44 -26.20 -19.40 -10.08
N ARG A 45 -26.02 -18.73 -8.94
CA ARG A 45 -26.21 -19.38 -7.63
C ARG A 45 -27.66 -19.78 -7.44
N PRO A 46 -27.93 -20.93 -6.78
CA PRO A 46 -29.30 -21.32 -6.42
C PRO A 46 -29.98 -20.21 -5.61
N GLU A 47 -31.24 -19.99 -5.89
CA GLU A 47 -32.09 -19.05 -5.14
C GLU A 47 -32.05 -19.39 -3.64
N GLY A 48 -31.86 -18.37 -2.78
CA GLY A 48 -31.75 -18.53 -1.32
C GLY A 48 -30.34 -18.44 -0.74
N SER A 49 -29.30 -18.30 -1.57
CA SER A 49 -27.92 -18.10 -1.10
C SER A 49 -27.66 -16.62 -0.80
N PHE A 50 -27.80 -16.20 0.47
CA PHE A 50 -27.48 -14.85 0.90
C PHE A 50 -25.96 -14.67 1.05
N SER A 51 -25.45 -13.54 0.56
CA SER A 51 -24.07 -13.14 0.82
C SER A 51 -23.91 -12.80 2.30
N LYS A 52 -23.01 -13.49 3.01
CA LYS A 52 -22.66 -13.22 4.43
C LYS A 52 -21.72 -12.02 4.60
N LEU A 53 -21.61 -11.16 3.59
CA LEU A 53 -20.70 -10.01 3.61
C LEU A 53 -21.32 -8.88 4.44
N ASN A 54 -20.65 -8.49 5.52
CA ASN A 54 -20.94 -7.28 6.28
C ASN A 54 -20.21 -6.10 5.63
N THR A 55 -20.96 -5.23 4.94
CA THR A 55 -20.43 -4.16 4.09
C THR A 55 -19.38 -3.28 4.80
N PHE A 56 -19.59 -2.87 6.05
CA PHE A 56 -18.66 -2.03 6.78
C PHE A 56 -17.39 -2.79 7.26
N ARG A 57 -17.60 -3.97 7.84
CA ARG A 57 -16.48 -4.78 8.36
C ARG A 57 -15.60 -5.32 7.25
N ASP A 58 -16.22 -5.78 6.17
CA ASP A 58 -15.49 -6.33 5.03
C ASP A 58 -14.86 -5.21 4.19
N GLY A 59 -15.52 -4.04 4.08
CA GLY A 59 -14.94 -2.85 3.47
C GLY A 59 -13.65 -2.39 4.17
N PHE A 60 -13.64 -2.34 5.51
CA PHE A 60 -12.43 -1.99 6.26
C PHE A 60 -11.32 -3.03 6.10
N ARG A 61 -11.67 -4.33 6.06
CA ARG A 61 -10.71 -5.41 5.79
C ARG A 61 -10.08 -5.27 4.41
N VAL A 62 -10.89 -4.96 3.38
CA VAL A 62 -10.39 -4.74 2.02
C VAL A 62 -9.46 -3.52 1.96
N LEU A 63 -9.82 -2.41 2.60
CA LEU A 63 -8.96 -1.22 2.68
C LEU A 63 -7.63 -1.52 3.39
N TYR A 64 -7.67 -2.22 4.52
CA TYR A 64 -6.46 -2.65 5.22
C TYR A 64 -5.57 -3.53 4.34
N GLN A 65 -6.19 -4.43 3.57
CA GLN A 65 -5.48 -5.32 2.68
C GLN A 65 -4.84 -4.58 1.50
N ILE A 66 -5.57 -3.63 0.88
CA ILE A 66 -5.01 -2.76 -0.17
C ILE A 66 -3.81 -1.97 0.38
N ALA A 67 -3.93 -1.40 1.57
CA ALA A 67 -2.83 -0.68 2.23
C ALA A 67 -1.63 -1.60 2.51
N SER A 68 -1.88 -2.82 3.01
CA SER A 68 -0.84 -3.82 3.29
C SER A 68 -0.11 -4.26 2.02
N ILE A 69 -0.86 -4.54 0.94
CA ILE A 69 -0.31 -4.90 -0.36
C ILE A 69 0.49 -3.73 -0.95
N SER A 70 -0.09 -2.51 -0.94
CA SER A 70 0.59 -1.32 -1.46
C SER A 70 1.90 -1.04 -0.74
N ARG A 71 1.92 -1.21 0.60
CA ARG A 71 3.14 -1.07 1.40
C ARG A 71 4.22 -2.09 1.02
N SER A 72 3.82 -3.31 0.65
CA SER A 72 4.76 -4.39 0.33
C SER A 72 5.27 -4.31 -1.11
N TYR A 73 4.41 -3.99 -2.08
CA TYR A 73 4.75 -4.03 -3.50
C TYR A 73 5.18 -2.68 -4.09
N LYS A 74 4.60 -1.57 -3.60
CA LYS A 74 4.93 -0.20 -4.04
C LYS A 74 5.07 0.74 -2.84
N PRO A 75 6.07 0.53 -1.98
CA PRO A 75 6.22 1.29 -0.74
C PRO A 75 6.37 2.79 -1.00
N ILE A 76 7.07 3.20 -2.06
CA ILE A 76 7.27 4.61 -2.38
C ILE A 76 5.95 5.33 -2.66
N LEU A 77 4.97 4.65 -3.26
CA LEU A 77 3.65 5.21 -3.54
C LEU A 77 2.83 5.34 -2.25
N PHE A 78 2.82 4.31 -1.42
CA PHE A 78 2.10 4.30 -0.14
C PHE A 78 2.64 5.38 0.81
N PHE A 79 3.94 5.40 1.03
CA PHE A 79 4.58 6.39 1.90
C PHE A 79 4.60 7.79 1.28
N GLY A 80 4.59 7.90 -0.05
CA GLY A 80 4.46 9.17 -0.77
C GLY A 80 3.11 9.85 -0.54
N VAL A 81 2.02 9.09 -0.57
CA VAL A 81 0.67 9.60 -0.24
C VAL A 81 0.61 10.05 1.22
N LEU A 82 1.19 9.26 2.13
CA LEU A 82 1.25 9.60 3.55
C LEU A 82 2.08 10.87 3.80
N ALA A 83 3.22 11.00 3.11
CA ALA A 83 4.07 12.19 3.17
C ALA A 83 3.34 13.41 2.63
N LEU A 84 2.62 13.29 1.51
CA LEU A 84 1.82 14.37 0.95
C LEU A 84 0.74 14.84 1.94
N PHE A 85 0.06 13.90 2.58
CA PHE A 85 -0.97 14.20 3.58
C PHE A 85 -0.41 14.99 4.75
N PHE A 86 0.65 14.51 5.39
CA PHE A 86 1.29 15.21 6.50
C PHE A 86 1.98 16.50 6.06
N GLY A 87 2.56 16.53 4.86
CA GLY A 87 3.18 17.72 4.30
C GLY A 87 2.18 18.86 4.09
N LEU A 88 1.00 18.57 3.55
CA LEU A 88 -0.05 19.57 3.38
C LEU A 88 -0.55 20.12 4.72
N ILE A 89 -0.81 19.26 5.70
CA ILE A 89 -1.21 19.71 7.04
C ILE A 89 -0.11 20.58 7.68
N GLY A 90 1.15 20.13 7.59
CA GLY A 90 2.30 20.85 8.14
C GLY A 90 2.51 22.23 7.48
N LEU A 91 2.34 22.32 6.15
CA LEU A 91 2.44 23.58 5.41
C LEU A 91 1.32 24.55 5.75
N ILE A 92 0.08 24.08 5.85
CA ILE A 92 -1.07 24.91 6.22
C ILE A 92 -0.89 25.45 7.63
N ALA A 93 -0.65 24.54 8.61
CA ALA A 93 -0.47 24.94 10.01
C ALA A 93 0.77 25.83 10.22
N GLY A 94 1.88 25.51 9.54
CA GLY A 94 3.09 26.33 9.57
C GLY A 94 2.93 27.68 8.92
N GLY A 95 2.20 27.74 7.79
CA GLY A 95 1.87 28.98 7.10
C GLY A 95 1.09 29.96 7.98
N GLU A 96 0.06 29.48 8.71
CA GLU A 96 -0.68 30.30 9.67
C GLU A 96 0.25 30.90 10.75
N VAL A 97 1.15 30.10 11.31
CA VAL A 97 2.08 30.56 12.35
C VAL A 97 3.07 31.59 11.83
N ILE A 98 3.56 31.41 10.59
CA ILE A 98 4.48 32.36 9.95
C ILE A 98 3.76 33.70 9.68
N VAL A 99 2.52 33.66 9.22
CA VAL A 99 1.72 34.88 8.99
C VAL A 99 1.45 35.63 10.31
N ASP A 100 1.03 34.91 11.36
CA ASP A 100 0.81 35.48 12.69
C ASP A 100 2.10 36.17 13.22
N TYR A 101 3.24 35.49 13.07
CA TYR A 101 4.53 36.04 13.47
C TYR A 101 4.93 37.28 12.67
N ALA A 102 4.64 37.30 11.37
CA ALA A 102 4.95 38.46 10.52
C ALA A 102 4.12 39.70 10.86
N VAL A 103 2.90 39.52 11.38
CA VAL A 103 1.98 40.59 11.73
C VAL A 103 2.22 41.08 13.16
N ASP A 104 2.31 40.16 14.11
CA ASP A 104 2.31 40.44 15.56
C ASP A 104 3.72 40.52 16.17
N GLY A 105 4.75 40.01 15.47
CA GLY A 105 6.13 39.95 15.94
C GLY A 105 6.40 38.87 17.00
N TYR A 106 5.40 38.04 17.33
CA TYR A 106 5.52 36.92 18.27
C TYR A 106 4.58 35.76 17.91
N VAL A 107 4.87 34.55 18.38
CA VAL A 107 4.10 33.34 18.07
C VAL A 107 2.99 33.15 19.10
N ASN A 108 1.77 33.52 18.76
CA ASN A 108 0.59 33.33 19.61
C ASN A 108 0.14 31.89 19.72
N LYS A 109 0.27 31.12 18.62
CA LYS A 109 -0.26 29.76 18.48
C LYS A 109 0.86 28.71 18.61
N VAL A 110 1.53 28.66 19.75
CA VAL A 110 2.61 27.69 20.03
C VAL A 110 2.17 26.22 19.77
N PRO A 111 0.96 25.76 20.19
CA PRO A 111 0.52 24.40 19.89
C PRO A 111 0.43 24.10 18.38
N THR A 112 0.01 25.08 17.57
CA THR A 112 -0.07 24.95 16.12
C THR A 112 1.33 24.87 15.50
N ALA A 113 2.28 25.63 16.01
CA ALA A 113 3.68 25.54 15.58
C ALA A 113 4.28 24.16 15.87
N ILE A 114 4.02 23.59 17.03
CA ILE A 114 4.47 22.23 17.39
C ILE A 114 3.81 21.18 16.46
N LEU A 115 2.51 21.31 16.19
CA LEU A 115 1.79 20.45 15.25
C LEU A 115 2.42 20.52 13.85
N ALA A 116 2.72 21.73 13.35
CA ALA A 116 3.33 21.91 12.04
C ALA A 116 4.68 21.20 11.94
N VAL A 117 5.56 21.38 12.94
CA VAL A 117 6.86 20.70 13.00
C VAL A 117 6.69 19.20 13.08
N GLY A 118 5.77 18.68 13.91
CA GLY A 118 5.47 17.26 14.02
C GLY A 118 5.01 16.66 12.68
N CYS A 119 4.10 17.33 11.97
CA CYS A 119 3.64 16.92 10.66
C CYS A 119 4.76 16.93 9.61
N MET A 120 5.64 17.93 9.62
CA MET A 120 6.78 17.98 8.70
C MET A 120 7.79 16.86 8.98
N LEU A 121 8.05 16.53 10.24
CA LEU A 121 8.89 15.39 10.59
C LEU A 121 8.30 14.06 10.12
N LEU A 122 6.98 13.87 10.26
CA LEU A 122 6.28 12.70 9.74
C LEU A 122 6.32 12.65 8.20
N CYS A 123 6.21 13.79 7.53
CA CYS A 123 6.35 13.89 6.08
C CYS A 123 7.74 13.40 5.63
N PHE A 124 8.82 13.98 6.15
CA PHE A 124 10.19 13.58 5.78
C PHE A 124 10.51 12.15 6.19
N GLY A 125 10.06 11.72 7.37
CA GLY A 125 10.20 10.33 7.82
C GLY A 125 9.51 9.34 6.88
N SER A 126 8.30 9.66 6.41
CA SER A 126 7.57 8.82 5.45
C SER A 126 8.31 8.72 4.12
N ILE A 127 8.84 9.81 3.59
CA ILE A 127 9.64 9.80 2.35
C ILE A 127 10.88 8.88 2.52
N GLY A 128 11.60 9.04 3.64
CA GLY A 128 12.79 8.23 3.93
C GLY A 128 12.47 6.73 4.02
N ILE A 129 11.43 6.36 4.76
CA ILE A 129 10.99 4.96 4.89
C ILE A 129 10.56 4.41 3.53
N GLY A 130 9.80 5.18 2.74
CA GLY A 130 9.36 4.78 1.41
C GLY A 130 10.54 4.48 0.47
N ALA A 131 11.56 5.35 0.46
CA ALA A 131 12.75 5.19 -0.36
C ALA A 131 13.59 3.97 0.06
N ILE A 132 13.77 3.74 1.37
CA ILE A 132 14.50 2.59 1.90
C ILE A 132 13.80 1.28 1.49
N LEU A 133 12.50 1.18 1.72
CA LEU A 133 11.73 -0.02 1.40
C LEU A 133 11.69 -0.31 -0.11
N ASP A 134 11.60 0.73 -0.94
CA ASP A 134 11.61 0.56 -2.40
C ASP A 134 12.98 0.04 -2.88
N THR A 135 14.06 0.59 -2.35
CA THR A 135 15.41 0.14 -2.64
C THR A 135 15.63 -1.32 -2.21
N LEU A 136 15.17 -1.69 -1.02
CA LEU A 136 15.23 -3.07 -0.53
C LEU A 136 14.46 -4.02 -1.44
N ASN A 137 13.22 -3.67 -1.81
CA ASN A 137 12.42 -4.47 -2.72
C ASN A 137 13.07 -4.63 -4.10
N ALA A 138 13.71 -3.58 -4.62
CA ALA A 138 14.43 -3.65 -5.88
C ALA A 138 15.60 -4.66 -5.79
N ARG A 139 16.38 -4.62 -4.71
CA ARG A 139 17.49 -5.56 -4.48
C ARG A 139 17.03 -6.99 -4.30
N PHE A 140 15.95 -7.22 -3.55
CA PHE A 140 15.37 -8.56 -3.41
C PHE A 140 14.95 -9.14 -4.76
N ARG A 141 14.28 -8.35 -5.62
CA ARG A 141 13.90 -8.78 -6.98
C ARG A 141 15.11 -9.12 -7.85
N GLU A 142 16.20 -8.37 -7.74
CA GLU A 142 17.45 -8.63 -8.46
C GLU A 142 18.05 -9.99 -8.04
N VAL A 143 18.14 -10.24 -6.74
CA VAL A 143 18.67 -11.51 -6.20
C VAL A 143 17.80 -12.70 -6.65
N LEU A 144 16.49 -12.58 -6.57
CA LEU A 144 15.59 -13.65 -7.02
C LEU A 144 15.76 -13.97 -8.50
N ARG A 145 15.89 -12.97 -9.37
CA ARG A 145 16.13 -13.17 -10.80
C ARG A 145 17.47 -13.88 -11.09
N LEU A 146 18.51 -13.59 -10.31
CA LEU A 146 19.79 -14.26 -10.45
C LEU A 146 19.73 -15.74 -10.03
N LEU A 147 18.95 -16.07 -8.99
CA LEU A 147 18.75 -17.44 -8.53
C LEU A 147 17.92 -18.29 -9.51
N GLN A 148 16.96 -17.69 -10.19
CA GLN A 148 16.12 -18.38 -11.19
C GLN A 148 16.84 -18.61 -12.53
N ARG A 149 17.98 -17.98 -12.76
CA ARG A 149 18.75 -18.11 -14.01
C ARG A 149 19.75 -19.28 -14.00
N LYS A 150 19.80 -20.03 -12.90
CA LYS A 150 20.54 -21.29 -12.76
C LYS A 150 19.64 -22.50 -12.97
#